data_4d1ce750f6a3007460a116ac435c3d75
#
_entry.id   4d1ce750f6a3007460a116ac435c3d75
#
_cell.length_a   1.000
_cell.length_b   1.000
_cell.length_c   1.000
_cell.angle_alpha   90.00
_cell.angle_beta   90.00
_cell.angle_gamma   90.00
#
_symmetry.space_group_name_H-M   'P 1'
#
loop_
_entity.id
_entity.type
_entity.pdbx_description
1 polymer ?
#
loop_
_entity_poly.entity_id
_entity_poly.type
_entity_poly.pdbx_seq_one_letter_code
_entity_poly.pdbx_strand_id
1 'polypeptide(L)'
;MKKIIVVGATGKLGREVVEGLEKDYEVIKASRSGPDLKIDAFDFESVSDVFASVGPFDGLVSCIGSTPFKTFDELSMEDFATGLSTKCFSQLNLAKAAIPFLSENGSITLTSGIIGDEPILAGSCAAAANGALNMCVSTLAAEYAGKLRINIVSPSIIENSVDYYGMLFDGFEPTSKESIIYAYRRTISAPISGQVLRLTRSS
;
A
#
# COMPACT_ATOMS: atom_id res chain seq x y z
N MET A 1 8.55 -4.68 21.36
CA MET A 1 8.21 -5.04 19.96
C MET A 1 8.07 -3.75 19.18
N LYS A 2 8.37 -3.77 17.87
CA LYS A 2 8.11 -2.60 17.02
C LYS A 2 6.60 -2.40 16.86
N LYS A 3 6.16 -1.15 16.93
CA LYS A 3 4.76 -0.74 16.77
C LYS A 3 4.49 -0.38 15.31
N ILE A 4 3.57 -1.10 14.66
CA ILE A 4 3.25 -0.95 13.23
C ILE A 4 1.77 -0.61 13.08
N ILE A 5 1.48 0.51 12.41
CA ILE A 5 0.12 0.88 12.05
C ILE A 5 -0.19 0.29 10.67
N VAL A 6 -1.24 -0.52 10.57
CA VAL A 6 -1.73 -1.08 9.30
C VAL A 6 -3.04 -0.40 8.92
N VAL A 7 -3.01 0.45 7.91
CA VAL A 7 -4.20 1.13 7.35
C VAL A 7 -4.82 0.28 6.25
N GLY A 8 -6.12 0.12 6.28
CA GLY A 8 -6.84 -0.84 5.43
C GLY A 8 -6.90 -2.25 6.03
N ALA A 9 -6.70 -2.38 7.33
CA ALA A 9 -6.62 -3.64 8.08
C ALA A 9 -7.84 -4.56 7.91
N THR A 10 -9.00 -4.03 7.56
CA THR A 10 -10.25 -4.78 7.37
C THR A 10 -10.48 -5.27 5.93
N GLY A 11 -9.65 -4.80 4.97
CA GLY A 11 -9.69 -5.23 3.58
C GLY A 11 -9.13 -6.65 3.37
N LYS A 12 -9.30 -7.20 2.16
CA LYS A 12 -8.80 -8.55 1.81
C LYS A 12 -7.28 -8.67 2.04
N LEU A 13 -6.51 -7.77 1.44
CA LEU A 13 -5.05 -7.72 1.61
C LEU A 13 -4.66 -7.38 3.06
N GLY A 14 -5.30 -6.38 3.65
CA GLY A 14 -4.95 -5.91 4.99
C GLY A 14 -5.11 -6.97 6.07
N ARG A 15 -6.13 -7.83 5.98
CA ARG A 15 -6.32 -8.93 6.93
C ARG A 15 -5.17 -9.94 6.89
N GLU A 16 -4.70 -10.32 5.70
CA GLU A 16 -3.56 -11.23 5.55
C GLU A 16 -2.27 -10.61 6.08
N VAL A 17 -2.06 -9.31 5.81
CA VAL A 17 -0.90 -8.58 6.30
C VAL A 17 -0.92 -8.48 7.83
N VAL A 18 -2.07 -8.12 8.42
CA VAL A 18 -2.24 -8.07 9.88
C VAL A 18 -1.92 -9.43 10.51
N GLU A 19 -2.57 -10.50 10.04
CA GLU A 19 -2.36 -11.86 10.57
C GLU A 19 -0.88 -12.29 10.52
N GLY A 20 -0.18 -11.89 9.45
CA GLY A 20 1.24 -12.20 9.31
C GLY A 20 2.14 -11.37 10.23
N LEU A 21 1.81 -10.09 10.41
CA LEU A 21 2.63 -9.16 11.19
C LEU A 21 2.44 -9.29 12.71
N GLU A 22 1.24 -9.63 13.18
CA GLU A 22 0.94 -9.79 14.61
C GLU A 22 1.81 -10.83 15.33
N LYS A 23 2.45 -11.73 14.58
CA LYS A 23 3.37 -12.73 15.13
C LYS A 23 4.65 -12.12 15.71
N ASP A 24 5.11 -10.99 15.17
CA ASP A 24 6.41 -10.41 15.49
C ASP A 24 6.36 -8.93 15.87
N TYR A 25 5.23 -8.26 15.66
CA TYR A 25 5.05 -6.82 15.84
C TYR A 25 3.82 -6.51 16.71
N GLU A 26 3.84 -5.38 17.38
CA GLU A 26 2.64 -4.75 17.93
C GLU A 26 1.88 -4.07 16.77
N VAL A 27 0.78 -4.67 16.33
CA VAL A 27 0.00 -4.17 15.19
C VAL A 27 -1.19 -3.36 15.67
N ILE A 28 -1.26 -2.11 15.24
CA ILE A 28 -2.43 -1.24 15.40
C ILE A 28 -3.23 -1.26 14.09
N LYS A 29 -4.45 -1.74 14.16
CA LYS A 29 -5.34 -1.90 13.00
C LYS A 29 -6.14 -0.64 12.76
N ALA A 30 -5.99 -0.04 11.59
CA ALA A 30 -6.69 1.17 11.20
C ALA A 30 -7.53 0.98 9.93
N SER A 31 -8.74 1.52 9.94
CA SER A 31 -9.60 1.59 8.76
C SER A 31 -10.68 2.67 8.95
N ARG A 32 -11.51 2.92 7.93
CA ARG A 32 -12.63 3.86 8.03
C ARG A 32 -13.65 3.51 9.13
N SER A 33 -13.87 2.23 9.38
CA SER A 33 -14.74 1.74 10.46
C SER A 33 -13.98 1.41 11.74
N GLY A 34 -12.66 1.32 11.67
CA GLY A 34 -11.72 0.99 12.73
C GLY A 34 -11.90 -0.40 13.30
N PRO A 35 -10.92 -1.18 13.69
CA PRO A 35 -11.03 -1.87 14.97
C PRO A 35 -10.34 -1.11 16.09
N ASP A 36 -9.10 -0.66 15.88
CA ASP A 36 -8.36 0.08 16.90
C ASP A 36 -8.39 1.60 16.63
N LEU A 37 -8.21 2.00 15.34
CA LEU A 37 -8.23 3.39 14.91
C LEU A 37 -9.18 3.61 13.73
N LYS A 38 -9.92 4.72 13.76
CA LYS A 38 -10.66 5.22 12.60
C LYS A 38 -9.79 6.19 11.84
N ILE A 39 -9.59 5.94 10.55
CA ILE A 39 -8.80 6.78 9.65
C ILE A 39 -9.53 6.97 8.34
N ASP A 40 -9.75 8.20 7.94
CA ASP A 40 -10.08 8.58 6.57
C ASP A 40 -8.80 9.09 5.89
N ALA A 41 -8.24 8.28 4.99
CA ALA A 41 -6.99 8.60 4.31
C ALA A 41 -7.07 9.82 3.35
N PHE A 42 -8.26 10.36 3.10
CA PHE A 42 -8.47 11.57 2.30
C PHE A 42 -8.40 12.86 3.13
N ASP A 43 -8.56 12.77 4.45
CA ASP A 43 -8.52 13.90 5.36
C ASP A 43 -7.16 13.95 6.08
N PHE A 44 -6.27 14.85 5.61
CA PHE A 44 -4.92 14.97 6.13
C PHE A 44 -4.89 15.38 7.60
N GLU A 45 -5.74 16.33 8.01
CA GLU A 45 -5.77 16.83 9.38
C GLU A 45 -6.25 15.74 10.33
N SER A 46 -7.34 15.06 9.96
CA SER A 46 -7.85 13.92 10.72
C SER A 46 -6.81 12.78 10.87
N VAL A 47 -6.10 12.44 9.78
CA VAL A 47 -5.03 11.42 9.83
C VAL A 47 -3.90 11.86 10.75
N SER A 48 -3.47 13.11 10.66
CA SER A 48 -2.39 13.66 11.50
C SER A 48 -2.76 13.64 12.98
N ASP A 49 -3.99 14.01 13.32
CA ASP A 49 -4.50 13.98 14.70
C ASP A 49 -4.56 12.55 15.26
N VAL A 50 -4.99 11.60 14.44
CA VAL A 50 -4.99 10.18 14.83
C VAL A 50 -3.57 9.69 15.10
N PHE A 51 -2.60 9.98 14.24
CA PHE A 51 -1.20 9.58 14.47
C PHE A 51 -0.60 10.29 15.69
N ALA A 52 -0.93 11.57 15.91
CA ALA A 52 -0.52 12.29 17.12
C ALA A 52 -1.06 11.62 18.40
N SER A 53 -2.29 11.13 18.37
CA SER A 53 -2.89 10.44 19.52
C SER A 53 -2.23 9.09 19.84
N VAL A 54 -1.69 8.41 18.82
CA VAL A 54 -0.94 7.16 19.00
C VAL A 54 0.46 7.42 19.59
N GLY A 55 1.02 8.60 19.32
CA GLY A 55 2.41 8.91 19.63
C GLY A 55 3.40 8.19 18.70
N PRO A 56 4.69 8.08 19.07
CA PRO A 56 5.71 7.48 18.21
C PRO A 56 5.41 6.01 17.86
N PHE A 57 5.66 5.66 16.59
CA PHE A 57 5.56 4.31 16.07
C PHE A 57 6.68 3.99 15.07
N ASP A 58 6.95 2.69 14.83
CA ASP A 58 8.11 2.25 14.06
C ASP A 58 7.81 2.02 12.57
N GLY A 59 6.55 1.86 12.23
CA GLY A 59 6.19 1.65 10.83
C GLY A 59 4.74 1.94 10.49
N LEU A 60 4.55 2.45 9.28
CA LEU A 60 3.25 2.57 8.61
C LEU A 60 3.17 1.55 7.47
N VAL A 61 2.10 0.80 7.42
CA VAL A 61 1.74 -0.08 6.31
C VAL A 61 0.38 0.36 5.76
N SER A 62 0.32 0.65 4.46
CA SER A 62 -0.92 1.03 3.78
C SER A 62 -1.37 -0.09 2.85
N CYS A 63 -2.53 -0.67 3.14
CA CYS A 63 -3.20 -1.70 2.33
C CYS A 63 -4.50 -1.17 1.70
N ILE A 64 -4.52 0.12 1.32
CA ILE A 64 -5.69 0.79 0.75
C ILE A 64 -5.52 1.09 -0.73
N GLY A 65 -6.62 1.49 -1.34
CA GLY A 65 -6.70 1.96 -2.71
C GLY A 65 -7.49 1.02 -3.62
N SER A 66 -8.22 1.63 -4.54
CA SER A 66 -8.97 0.95 -5.58
C SER A 66 -8.93 1.78 -6.85
N THR A 67 -9.14 1.14 -7.98
CA THR A 67 -9.23 1.80 -9.29
C THR A 67 -10.35 1.17 -10.09
N PRO A 68 -11.06 1.90 -10.94
CA PRO A 68 -11.99 1.31 -11.86
C PRO A 68 -11.25 0.48 -12.92
N PHE A 69 -11.84 -0.65 -13.32
CA PHE A 69 -11.42 -1.47 -14.45
C PHE A 69 -12.45 -1.33 -15.56
N LYS A 70 -12.09 -0.56 -16.58
CA LYS A 70 -12.88 -0.29 -17.78
C LYS A 70 -11.96 -0.19 -18.98
N THR A 71 -12.46 -0.46 -20.19
CA THR A 71 -11.71 -0.18 -21.41
C THR A 71 -11.38 1.29 -21.55
N PHE A 72 -10.33 1.64 -22.28
CA PHE A 72 -9.89 3.04 -22.38
C PHE A 72 -10.98 3.96 -22.93
N ASP A 73 -11.79 3.47 -23.87
CA ASP A 73 -12.91 4.23 -24.47
C ASP A 73 -14.07 4.48 -23.49
N GLU A 74 -14.20 3.66 -22.44
CA GLU A 74 -15.23 3.79 -21.41
C GLU A 74 -14.76 4.62 -20.21
N LEU A 75 -13.42 4.83 -20.08
CA LEU A 75 -12.86 5.62 -18.99
C LEU A 75 -13.08 7.11 -19.21
N SER A 76 -13.70 7.77 -18.25
CA SER A 76 -13.75 9.23 -18.17
C SER A 76 -12.49 9.79 -17.48
N MET A 77 -12.23 11.08 -17.65
CA MET A 77 -11.18 11.76 -16.88
C MET A 77 -11.49 11.80 -15.38
N GLU A 78 -12.75 11.72 -14.99
CA GLU A 78 -13.19 11.59 -13.60
C GLU A 78 -12.83 10.19 -13.03
N ASP A 79 -12.94 9.14 -13.81
CA ASP A 79 -12.46 7.80 -13.42
C ASP A 79 -10.95 7.82 -13.13
N PHE A 80 -10.14 8.50 -13.97
CA PHE A 80 -8.71 8.67 -13.73
C PHE A 80 -8.42 9.49 -12.47
N ALA A 81 -9.14 10.61 -12.27
CA ALA A 81 -9.00 11.44 -11.07
C ALA A 81 -9.36 10.64 -9.80
N THR A 82 -10.43 9.87 -9.86
CA THR A 82 -10.86 8.97 -8.77
C THR A 82 -9.80 7.90 -8.49
N GLY A 83 -9.30 7.22 -9.52
CA GLY A 83 -8.27 6.19 -9.37
C GLY A 83 -6.97 6.74 -8.76
N LEU A 84 -6.49 7.90 -9.23
CA LEU A 84 -5.34 8.58 -8.66
C LEU A 84 -5.59 9.00 -7.20
N SER A 85 -6.76 9.58 -6.92
CA SER A 85 -7.12 9.98 -5.56
C SER A 85 -7.15 8.79 -4.60
N THR A 86 -7.84 7.72 -4.98
CA THR A 86 -8.06 6.57 -4.09
C THR A 86 -6.84 5.67 -3.94
N LYS A 87 -6.00 5.55 -4.98
CA LYS A 87 -4.85 4.62 -4.97
C LYS A 87 -3.51 5.31 -4.69
N CYS A 88 -3.31 6.51 -5.22
CA CYS A 88 -2.04 7.23 -5.10
C CYS A 88 -2.10 8.28 -3.97
N PHE A 89 -2.97 9.28 -4.10
CA PHE A 89 -2.96 10.43 -3.20
C PHE A 89 -3.34 10.08 -1.76
N SER A 90 -4.31 9.18 -1.55
CA SER A 90 -4.66 8.72 -0.20
C SER A 90 -3.48 8.09 0.53
N GLN A 91 -2.67 7.30 -0.17
CA GLN A 91 -1.49 6.67 0.43
C GLN A 91 -0.34 7.67 0.65
N LEU A 92 -0.15 8.63 -0.26
CA LEU A 92 0.82 9.71 -0.07
C LEU A 92 0.41 10.62 1.10
N ASN A 93 -0.90 10.83 1.29
CA ASN A 93 -1.44 11.56 2.42
C ASN A 93 -1.11 10.88 3.75
N LEU A 94 -1.34 9.57 3.84
CA LEU A 94 -0.95 8.76 4.99
C LEU A 94 0.56 8.83 5.25
N ALA A 95 1.38 8.68 4.21
CA ALA A 95 2.83 8.75 4.32
C ALA A 95 3.29 10.10 4.86
N LYS A 96 2.77 11.20 4.29
CA LYS A 96 3.09 12.58 4.71
C LYS A 96 2.71 12.84 6.16
N ALA A 97 1.52 12.40 6.58
CA ALA A 97 1.05 12.57 7.94
C ALA A 97 1.82 11.72 8.96
N ALA A 98 2.35 10.55 8.56
CA ALA A 98 3.09 9.65 9.44
C ALA A 98 4.52 10.12 9.76
N ILE A 99 5.18 10.82 8.83
CA ILE A 99 6.60 11.19 8.93
C ILE A 99 6.97 11.84 10.28
N PRO A 100 6.19 12.81 10.83
CA PRO A 100 6.53 13.45 12.09
C PRO A 100 6.50 12.54 13.32
N PHE A 101 5.82 11.40 13.22
CA PHE A 101 5.58 10.46 14.33
C PHE A 101 6.39 9.17 14.22
N LEU A 102 7.12 8.98 13.11
CA LEU A 102 7.97 7.80 12.94
C LEU A 102 9.18 7.85 13.86
N SER A 103 9.46 6.72 14.52
CA SER A 103 10.69 6.53 15.29
C SER A 103 11.91 6.64 14.34
N GLU A 104 13.09 6.86 14.91
CA GLU A 104 14.35 6.84 14.15
C GLU A 104 14.49 5.53 13.36
N ASN A 105 14.88 5.65 12.08
CA ASN A 105 14.92 4.53 11.13
C ASN A 105 13.57 3.83 10.89
N GLY A 106 12.47 4.52 11.15
CA GLY A 106 11.13 4.03 10.87
C GLY A 106 10.90 3.69 9.40
N SER A 107 9.83 2.95 9.12
CA SER A 107 9.52 2.50 7.77
C SER A 107 8.11 2.86 7.33
N ILE A 108 7.97 3.24 6.06
CA ILE A 108 6.69 3.39 5.38
C ILE A 108 6.62 2.34 4.27
N THR A 109 5.55 1.56 4.25
CA THR A 109 5.26 0.60 3.19
C THR A 109 3.93 0.94 2.56
N LEU A 110 3.96 1.33 1.29
CA LEU A 110 2.77 1.58 0.51
C LEU A 110 2.48 0.39 -0.41
N THR A 111 1.26 0.30 -0.93
CA THR A 111 0.84 -0.80 -1.79
C THR A 111 0.45 -0.28 -3.16
N SER A 112 1.18 -0.70 -4.19
CA SER A 112 0.78 -0.53 -5.58
C SER A 112 0.12 -1.81 -6.14
N GLY A 113 0.47 -2.22 -7.29
CA GLY A 113 0.08 -3.47 -7.95
C GLY A 113 0.87 -3.63 -9.24
N ILE A 114 1.03 -4.87 -9.68
CA ILE A 114 1.82 -5.24 -10.86
C ILE A 114 1.42 -4.47 -12.12
N ILE A 115 0.16 -4.03 -12.20
CA ILE A 115 -0.37 -3.25 -13.33
C ILE A 115 0.38 -1.91 -13.51
N GLY A 116 1.10 -1.43 -12.51
CA GLY A 116 2.00 -0.28 -12.66
C GLY A 116 3.22 -0.56 -13.54
N ASP A 117 3.53 -1.80 -13.81
CA ASP A 117 4.70 -2.26 -14.57
C ASP A 117 4.30 -3.15 -15.76
N GLU A 118 3.25 -3.96 -15.61
CA GLU A 118 2.80 -4.92 -16.63
C GLU A 118 1.36 -4.65 -17.05
N PRO A 119 1.05 -4.56 -18.35
CA PRO A 119 -0.27 -4.19 -18.82
C PRO A 119 -1.28 -5.35 -18.68
N ILE A 120 -2.52 -4.99 -18.37
CA ILE A 120 -3.69 -5.87 -18.50
C ILE A 120 -4.79 -5.14 -19.27
N LEU A 121 -5.73 -5.89 -19.84
CA LEU A 121 -6.94 -5.31 -20.44
C LEU A 121 -7.74 -4.54 -19.40
N ALA A 122 -8.34 -3.44 -19.81
CA ALA A 122 -9.12 -2.54 -18.93
C ALA A 122 -8.34 -1.96 -17.72
N GLY A 123 -6.99 -2.02 -17.74
CA GLY A 123 -6.12 -1.64 -16.63
C GLY A 123 -5.56 -0.21 -16.69
N SER A 124 -5.90 0.62 -17.68
CA SER A 124 -5.26 1.92 -17.91
C SER A 124 -5.31 2.86 -16.70
N CYS A 125 -6.43 2.94 -16.02
CA CYS A 125 -6.56 3.75 -14.80
C CYS A 125 -5.69 3.21 -13.66
N ALA A 126 -5.66 1.89 -13.47
CA ALA A 126 -4.82 1.24 -12.48
C ALA A 126 -3.33 1.42 -12.78
N ALA A 127 -2.93 1.31 -14.06
CA ALA A 127 -1.55 1.54 -14.51
C ALA A 127 -1.09 2.96 -14.17
N ALA A 128 -1.89 3.97 -14.49
CA ALA A 128 -1.59 5.37 -14.18
C ALA A 128 -1.40 5.59 -12.67
N ALA A 129 -2.33 5.09 -11.85
CA ALA A 129 -2.30 5.32 -10.40
C ALA A 129 -1.16 4.55 -9.70
N ASN A 130 -0.91 3.29 -10.07
CA ASN A 130 0.17 2.49 -9.51
C ASN A 130 1.55 2.99 -9.99
N GLY A 131 1.68 3.36 -11.27
CA GLY A 131 2.92 3.91 -11.83
C GLY A 131 3.29 5.26 -11.18
N ALA A 132 2.30 6.14 -10.97
CA ALA A 132 2.52 7.39 -10.25
C ALA A 132 3.03 7.14 -8.82
N LEU A 133 2.40 6.22 -8.08
CA LEU A 133 2.80 5.86 -6.73
C LEU A 133 4.22 5.27 -6.69
N ASN A 134 4.55 4.36 -7.62
CA ASN A 134 5.87 3.74 -7.71
C ASN A 134 6.98 4.79 -7.88
N MET A 135 6.80 5.76 -8.78
CA MET A 135 7.79 6.80 -9.02
C MET A 135 7.88 7.80 -7.87
N CYS A 136 6.74 8.21 -7.28
CA CYS A 136 6.75 9.07 -6.10
C CYS A 136 7.55 8.47 -4.96
N VAL A 137 7.38 7.18 -4.66
CA VAL A 137 8.10 6.52 -3.56
C VAL A 137 9.60 6.47 -3.81
N SER A 138 10.03 6.23 -5.05
CA SER A 138 11.45 6.27 -5.41
C SER A 138 12.08 7.65 -5.13
N THR A 139 11.36 8.72 -5.43
CA THR A 139 11.79 10.10 -5.15
C THR A 139 11.81 10.39 -3.65
N LEU A 140 10.73 10.07 -2.94
CA LEU A 140 10.65 10.26 -1.49
C LEU A 140 11.76 9.52 -0.74
N ALA A 141 12.11 8.31 -1.18
CA ALA A 141 13.20 7.56 -0.58
C ALA A 141 14.56 8.25 -0.69
N ALA A 142 14.80 9.00 -1.78
CA ALA A 142 15.99 9.82 -1.95
C ALA A 142 15.94 11.07 -1.05
N GLU A 143 14.78 11.74 -0.96
CA GLU A 143 14.59 12.94 -0.11
C GLU A 143 14.76 12.64 1.38
N TYR A 144 14.37 11.44 1.82
CA TYR A 144 14.44 11.01 3.22
C TYR A 144 15.58 10.03 3.51
N ALA A 145 16.58 9.95 2.62
CA ALA A 145 17.74 9.06 2.80
C ALA A 145 18.42 9.27 4.16
N GLY A 146 18.67 8.18 4.87
CA GLY A 146 19.29 8.21 6.20
C GLY A 146 18.36 8.63 7.36
N LYS A 147 17.10 9.00 7.09
CA LYS A 147 16.13 9.39 8.12
C LYS A 147 15.06 8.32 8.33
N LEU A 148 14.47 7.85 7.26
CA LEU A 148 13.45 6.82 7.26
C LEU A 148 13.51 6.01 5.95
N ARG A 149 12.81 4.90 5.90
CA ARG A 149 12.76 4.02 4.73
C ARG A 149 11.35 3.99 4.15
N ILE A 150 11.24 4.18 2.84
CA ILE A 150 9.96 4.15 2.15
C ILE A 150 10.04 3.13 1.02
N ASN A 151 9.12 2.17 1.00
CA ASN A 151 9.09 1.11 -0.01
C ASN A 151 7.66 0.83 -0.47
N ILE A 152 7.54 0.08 -1.54
CA ILE A 152 6.27 -0.40 -2.09
C ILE A 152 6.27 -1.93 -2.11
N VAL A 153 5.12 -2.52 -1.78
CA VAL A 153 4.77 -3.89 -2.15
C VAL A 153 3.82 -3.82 -3.35
N SER A 154 4.19 -4.49 -4.43
CA SER A 154 3.45 -4.52 -5.70
C SER A 154 3.06 -5.96 -6.01
N PRO A 155 1.93 -6.45 -5.46
CA PRO A 155 1.45 -7.79 -5.74
C PRO A 155 0.85 -7.89 -7.14
N SER A 156 0.84 -9.09 -7.71
CA SER A 156 -0.07 -9.51 -8.76
C SER A 156 -1.50 -9.60 -8.18
N ILE A 157 -2.40 -10.28 -8.86
CA ILE A 157 -3.69 -10.61 -8.24
C ILE A 157 -3.45 -11.46 -6.99
N ILE A 158 -4.04 -11.08 -5.86
CA ILE A 158 -3.93 -11.87 -4.63
C ILE A 158 -4.89 -13.05 -4.65
N GLU A 159 -4.50 -14.21 -4.09
CA GLU A 159 -5.27 -15.46 -4.15
C GLU A 159 -6.74 -15.27 -3.77
N ASN A 160 -7.03 -14.54 -2.70
CA ASN A 160 -8.41 -14.32 -2.22
C ASN A 160 -9.23 -13.34 -3.09
N SER A 161 -8.69 -12.87 -4.20
CA SER A 161 -9.37 -11.98 -5.15
C SER A 161 -9.54 -12.56 -6.55
N VAL A 162 -9.04 -13.78 -6.77
CA VAL A 162 -9.10 -14.46 -8.08
C VAL A 162 -10.55 -14.63 -8.59
N ASP A 163 -11.48 -14.96 -7.71
CA ASP A 163 -12.90 -15.13 -8.08
C ASP A 163 -13.54 -13.85 -8.64
N TYR A 164 -12.99 -12.68 -8.30
CA TYR A 164 -13.56 -11.38 -8.73
C TYR A 164 -12.83 -10.78 -9.92
N TYR A 165 -11.51 -10.94 -9.98
CA TYR A 165 -10.66 -10.22 -10.93
C TYR A 165 -9.83 -11.14 -11.81
N GLY A 166 -9.85 -12.46 -11.58
CA GLY A 166 -8.99 -13.43 -12.26
C GLY A 166 -9.03 -13.33 -13.79
N MET A 167 -10.21 -13.11 -14.36
CA MET A 167 -10.36 -12.94 -15.81
C MET A 167 -9.60 -11.73 -16.40
N LEU A 168 -9.31 -10.71 -15.60
CA LEU A 168 -8.51 -9.55 -16.02
C LEU A 168 -7.00 -9.83 -15.96
N PHE A 169 -6.60 -10.88 -15.23
CA PHE A 169 -5.22 -11.26 -14.98
C PHE A 169 -4.88 -12.62 -15.63
N ASP A 170 -5.46 -12.87 -16.81
CA ASP A 170 -5.15 -14.09 -17.55
C ASP A 170 -3.65 -14.21 -17.83
N GLY A 171 -3.06 -15.36 -17.49
CA GLY A 171 -1.62 -15.60 -17.59
C GLY A 171 -0.78 -15.11 -16.40
N PHE A 172 -1.35 -14.41 -15.44
CA PHE A 172 -0.65 -14.02 -14.22
C PHE A 172 -0.81 -15.06 -13.10
N GLU A 173 0.29 -15.40 -12.46
CA GLU A 173 0.24 -16.25 -11.26
C GLU A 173 -0.31 -15.43 -10.08
N PRO A 174 -1.33 -15.93 -9.34
CA PRO A 174 -1.80 -15.27 -8.14
C PRO A 174 -0.70 -15.19 -7.06
N THR A 175 -0.62 -14.04 -6.40
CA THR A 175 0.31 -13.85 -5.28
C THR A 175 -0.21 -14.56 -4.05
N SER A 176 0.58 -15.48 -3.50
CA SER A 176 0.22 -16.22 -2.29
C SER A 176 0.27 -15.35 -1.04
N LYS A 177 -0.52 -15.73 -0.04
CA LYS A 177 -0.54 -15.08 1.28
C LYS A 177 0.86 -15.04 1.92
N GLU A 178 1.63 -16.12 1.81
CA GLU A 178 2.99 -16.21 2.35
C GLU A 178 3.92 -15.19 1.68
N SER A 179 3.87 -15.08 0.36
CA SER A 179 4.68 -14.11 -0.40
C SER A 179 4.33 -12.66 0.01
N ILE A 180 3.05 -12.37 0.21
CA ILE A 180 2.58 -11.07 0.71
C ILE A 180 3.19 -10.79 2.08
N ILE A 181 3.04 -11.69 3.04
CA ILE A 181 3.55 -11.51 4.41
C ILE A 181 5.06 -11.28 4.41
N TYR A 182 5.83 -12.09 3.67
CA TYR A 182 7.29 -11.93 3.58
C TYR A 182 7.69 -10.58 2.99
N ALA A 183 7.00 -10.09 1.97
CA ALA A 183 7.29 -8.80 1.37
C ALA A 183 7.08 -7.64 2.36
N TYR A 184 5.94 -7.61 3.05
CA TYR A 184 5.69 -6.57 4.05
C TYR A 184 6.66 -6.64 5.22
N ARG A 185 6.99 -7.83 5.72
CA ARG A 185 8.03 -8.00 6.75
C ARG A 185 9.38 -7.48 6.28
N ARG A 186 9.75 -7.75 5.02
CA ARG A 186 11.01 -7.29 4.44
C ARG A 186 11.08 -5.77 4.36
N THR A 187 10.01 -5.08 3.97
CA THR A 187 9.99 -3.60 3.94
C THR A 187 10.10 -2.97 5.33
N ILE A 188 9.58 -3.64 6.37
CA ILE A 188 9.65 -3.19 7.76
C ILE A 188 11.04 -3.45 8.37
N SER A 189 11.66 -4.59 8.09
CA SER A 189 12.85 -5.05 8.82
C SER A 189 14.17 -4.84 8.07
N ALA A 190 14.18 -4.95 6.73
CA ALA A 190 15.40 -4.88 5.95
C ALA A 190 15.87 -3.43 5.73
N PRO A 191 17.17 -3.18 5.57
CA PRO A 191 17.74 -1.86 5.32
C PRO A 191 17.58 -1.45 3.83
N ILE A 192 16.36 -1.51 3.32
CA ILE A 192 16.01 -1.14 1.94
C ILE A 192 15.13 0.10 1.93
N SER A 193 15.32 0.98 0.94
CA SER A 193 14.49 2.16 0.69
C SER A 193 14.38 2.41 -0.82
N GLY A 194 13.25 2.96 -1.27
CA GLY A 194 12.99 3.25 -2.67
C GLY A 194 12.68 2.01 -3.53
N GLN A 195 12.46 0.86 -2.91
CA GLN A 195 12.21 -0.38 -3.64
C GLN A 195 10.72 -0.60 -3.92
N VAL A 196 10.44 -1.06 -5.13
CA VAL A 196 9.16 -1.65 -5.51
C VAL A 196 9.32 -3.17 -5.51
N LEU A 197 8.80 -3.82 -4.47
CA LEU A 197 8.84 -5.28 -4.33
C LEU A 197 7.72 -5.91 -5.16
N ARG A 198 8.04 -6.30 -6.38
CA ARG A 198 7.13 -6.97 -7.30
C ARG A 198 6.97 -8.41 -6.88
N LEU A 199 5.72 -8.83 -6.63
CA LEU A 199 5.40 -10.20 -6.24
C LEU A 199 4.83 -10.96 -7.45
N THR A 200 5.71 -11.17 -8.41
CA THR A 200 5.49 -12.07 -9.54
C THR A 200 6.60 -13.11 -9.52
N ARG A 201 6.31 -14.35 -9.90
CA ARG A 201 7.39 -15.25 -10.29
C ARG A 201 7.96 -14.73 -11.59
N SER A 202 9.23 -14.33 -11.58
CA SER A 202 9.97 -14.12 -12.81
C SER A 202 10.01 -15.44 -13.57
N SER A 203 9.41 -15.47 -14.74
CA SER A 203 9.59 -16.56 -15.70
C SER A 203 11.05 -16.58 -16.18
#